data_ba48740fdb6aa23db4dcc68ed3833f3b
#
_entry.id   ba48740fdb6aa23db4dcc68ed3833f3b
#
_cell.length_a   1.000
_cell.length_b   1.000
_cell.length_c   1.000
_cell.angle_alpha   90.00
_cell.angle_beta   90.00
_cell.angle_gamma   90.00
#
_symmetry.space_group_name_H-M   'P 1'
#
loop_
_entity.id
_entity.type
_entity.pdbx_description
1 polymer ?
#
loop_
_entity_poly.entity_id
_entity_poly.type
_entity_poly.pdbx_seq_one_letter_code
_entity_poly.pdbx_strand_id
1 'polypeptide(L)'
;MAHTKLRIVLVEDSAIIRARLSESLTEIPNLEIVGQAETELEAVALLRGDNWDAAILDLQLRKGTGLGVLKALPQAQRIPHRTLIVFTNYAFPQYKERSMALGADYFFDKSREFHRVREVLSALAAEVPSASG
;
A
#
# COMPACT_ATOMS: atom_id res chain seq x y z
N MET A 1 -8.68 15.56 13.57
CA MET A 1 -8.96 14.59 14.64
C MET A 1 -8.14 13.34 14.42
N ALA A 2 -7.51 12.81 15.44
CA ALA A 2 -6.69 11.60 15.31
C ALA A 2 -7.59 10.38 15.06
N HIS A 3 -7.24 9.57 14.08
CA HIS A 3 -7.93 8.31 13.84
C HIS A 3 -7.30 7.22 14.70
N THR A 4 -8.03 6.16 14.97
CA THR A 4 -7.61 5.08 15.86
C THR A 4 -7.17 3.82 15.14
N LYS A 5 -7.20 3.85 13.80
CA LYS A 5 -6.83 2.70 12.95
C LYS A 5 -5.87 3.13 11.87
N LEU A 6 -4.99 2.20 11.51
CA LEU A 6 -4.12 2.38 10.34
C LEU A 6 -4.97 2.18 9.08
N ARG A 7 -5.03 3.19 8.24
CA ARG A 7 -5.89 3.21 7.04
C ARG A 7 -5.09 2.75 5.83
N ILE A 8 -5.55 1.66 5.20
CA ILE A 8 -4.82 0.99 4.11
C ILE A 8 -5.59 1.12 2.80
N VAL A 9 -4.85 1.40 1.72
CA VAL A 9 -5.37 1.33 0.35
C VAL A 9 -4.71 0.13 -0.34
N LEU A 10 -5.51 -0.70 -1.03
CA LEU A 10 -5.02 -1.83 -1.80
C LEU A 10 -5.10 -1.49 -3.28
N VAL A 11 -3.98 -1.58 -3.99
CA VAL A 11 -3.92 -1.36 -5.43
C VAL A 11 -3.51 -2.68 -6.08
N GLU A 12 -4.49 -3.45 -6.53
CA GLU A 12 -4.33 -4.81 -7.01
C GLU A 12 -5.46 -5.14 -7.97
N ASP A 13 -5.16 -5.62 -9.17
CA ASP A 13 -6.21 -5.90 -10.16
C ASP A 13 -6.85 -7.28 -10.02
N SER A 14 -6.23 -8.21 -9.30
CA SER A 14 -6.81 -9.53 -9.06
C SER A 14 -7.80 -9.49 -7.89
N ALA A 15 -9.06 -9.77 -8.17
CA ALA A 15 -10.08 -9.82 -7.13
C ALA A 15 -9.77 -10.90 -6.08
N ILE A 16 -9.21 -12.03 -6.51
CA ILE A 16 -8.84 -13.13 -5.61
C ILE A 16 -7.73 -12.68 -4.65
N ILE A 17 -6.71 -12.03 -5.18
CA ILE A 17 -5.59 -11.56 -4.35
C ILE A 17 -6.05 -10.45 -3.41
N ARG A 18 -6.89 -9.52 -3.90
CA ARG A 18 -7.46 -8.48 -3.02
C ARG A 18 -8.23 -9.10 -1.87
N ALA A 19 -9.04 -10.13 -2.15
CA ALA A 19 -9.81 -10.80 -1.11
C ALA A 19 -8.92 -11.47 -0.08
N ARG A 20 -7.85 -12.11 -0.53
CA ARG A 20 -6.89 -12.76 0.38
C ARG A 20 -6.14 -11.76 1.23
N LEU A 21 -5.72 -10.65 0.62
CA LEU A 21 -5.08 -9.55 1.36
C LEU A 21 -6.03 -8.98 2.40
N SER A 22 -7.26 -8.68 1.99
CA SER A 22 -8.26 -8.11 2.89
C SER A 22 -8.51 -9.03 4.08
N GLU A 23 -8.71 -10.32 3.82
CA GLU A 23 -8.96 -11.30 4.88
C GLU A 23 -7.79 -11.38 5.85
N SER A 24 -6.58 -11.44 5.33
CA SER A 24 -5.39 -11.55 6.17
C SER A 24 -5.11 -10.26 6.95
N LEU A 25 -5.27 -9.11 6.32
CA LEU A 25 -4.95 -7.84 6.96
C LEU A 25 -5.98 -7.43 8.00
N THR A 26 -7.24 -7.79 7.82
CA THR A 26 -8.26 -7.46 8.82
C THR A 26 -8.09 -8.22 10.13
N GLU A 27 -7.23 -9.25 10.16
CA GLU A 27 -6.85 -9.92 11.40
C GLU A 27 -5.91 -9.07 12.26
N ILE A 28 -5.29 -8.06 11.67
CA ILE A 28 -4.36 -7.19 12.39
C ILE A 28 -5.16 -6.15 13.19
N PRO A 29 -4.95 -6.05 14.50
CA PRO A 29 -5.64 -5.02 15.30
C PRO A 29 -5.28 -3.62 14.83
N ASN A 30 -6.24 -2.71 14.93
CA ASN A 30 -6.06 -1.29 14.59
C ASN A 30 -5.74 -1.03 13.12
N LEU A 31 -6.28 -1.87 12.23
CA LEU A 31 -6.09 -1.71 10.79
C LEU A 31 -7.45 -1.75 10.10
N GLU A 32 -7.66 -0.89 9.12
CA GLU A 32 -8.84 -0.96 8.26
C GLU A 32 -8.46 -0.65 6.82
N ILE A 33 -9.15 -1.31 5.89
CA ILE A 33 -8.96 -1.07 4.46
C ILE A 33 -9.97 -0.01 4.04
N VAL A 34 -9.48 1.15 3.61
CA VAL A 34 -10.32 2.31 3.31
C VAL A 34 -10.54 2.51 1.81
N GLY A 35 -9.81 1.78 0.97
CA GLY A 35 -10.00 1.90 -0.47
C GLY A 35 -9.31 0.78 -1.22
N GLN A 36 -9.81 0.51 -2.42
CA GLN A 36 -9.24 -0.49 -3.32
C GLN A 36 -9.28 0.03 -4.74
N ALA A 37 -8.25 -0.28 -5.53
CA ALA A 37 -8.15 0.14 -6.91
C ALA A 37 -7.61 -0.99 -7.77
N GLU A 38 -8.05 -1.06 -9.03
CA GLU A 38 -7.62 -2.07 -10.00
C GLU A 38 -6.78 -1.47 -11.11
N THR A 39 -6.80 -0.15 -11.25
CA THR A 39 -6.13 0.55 -12.34
C THR A 39 -5.28 1.68 -11.81
N GLU A 40 -4.34 2.13 -12.64
CA GLU A 40 -3.51 3.27 -12.32
C GLU A 40 -4.36 4.52 -12.02
N LEU A 41 -5.35 4.79 -12.86
CA LEU A 41 -6.20 5.98 -12.72
C LEU A 41 -6.96 5.98 -11.39
N GLU A 42 -7.57 4.85 -11.05
CA GLU A 42 -8.29 4.71 -9.77
C GLU A 42 -7.35 4.87 -8.58
N ALA A 43 -6.17 4.26 -8.67
CA ALA A 43 -5.18 4.33 -7.59
C ALA A 43 -4.71 5.76 -7.36
N VAL A 44 -4.40 6.49 -8.44
CA VAL A 44 -3.96 7.87 -8.33
C VAL A 44 -5.05 8.73 -7.68
N ALA A 45 -6.31 8.52 -8.08
CA ALA A 45 -7.42 9.27 -7.51
C ALA A 45 -7.54 9.04 -6.00
N LEU A 46 -7.41 7.78 -5.56
CA LEU A 46 -7.47 7.45 -4.13
C LEU A 46 -6.28 8.02 -3.36
N LEU A 47 -5.08 7.86 -3.90
CA LEU A 47 -3.86 8.21 -3.17
C LEU A 47 -3.55 9.69 -3.15
N ARG A 48 -4.19 10.47 -4.01
CA ARG A 48 -4.10 11.93 -3.94
C ARG A 48 -4.89 12.51 -2.77
N GLY A 49 -5.86 11.76 -2.26
CA GLY A 49 -6.58 12.16 -1.06
C GLY A 49 -5.67 12.02 0.17
N ASP A 50 -6.17 12.45 1.31
CA ASP A 50 -5.41 12.42 2.56
C ASP A 50 -5.95 11.39 3.56
N ASN A 51 -6.78 10.47 3.10
CA ASN A 51 -7.54 9.55 3.94
C ASN A 51 -6.89 8.18 4.05
N TRP A 52 -5.56 8.11 3.97
CA TRP A 52 -4.85 6.83 4.04
C TRP A 52 -3.48 7.01 4.70
N ASP A 53 -2.97 5.92 5.28
CA ASP A 53 -1.68 5.91 5.98
C ASP A 53 -0.67 5.02 5.28
N ALA A 54 -1.11 3.94 4.66
CA ALA A 54 -0.24 3.03 3.93
C ALA A 54 -0.96 2.48 2.70
N ALA A 55 -0.21 2.21 1.65
CA ALA A 55 -0.75 1.61 0.43
C ALA A 55 0.07 0.40 0.05
N ILE A 56 -0.62 -0.67 -0.36
CA ILE A 56 0.00 -1.85 -0.95
C ILE A 56 -0.28 -1.78 -2.44
N LEU A 57 0.77 -1.83 -3.26
CA LEU A 57 0.70 -1.47 -4.67
C LEU A 57 1.40 -2.51 -5.53
N ASP A 58 0.66 -3.13 -6.46
CA ASP A 58 1.26 -3.99 -7.48
C ASP A 58 1.79 -3.14 -8.62
N LEU A 59 2.82 -3.61 -9.28
CA LEU A 59 3.40 -2.93 -10.45
C LEU A 59 2.60 -3.18 -11.73
N GLN A 60 1.92 -4.34 -11.84
CA GLN A 60 1.11 -4.62 -13.01
C GLN A 60 -0.37 -4.53 -12.66
N LEU A 61 -1.07 -3.62 -13.32
CA LEU A 61 -2.49 -3.38 -13.09
C LEU A 61 -3.28 -3.68 -14.36
N ARG A 62 -4.61 -3.80 -14.24
CA ARG A 62 -5.49 -4.06 -15.37
C ARG A 62 -5.31 -3.00 -16.47
N LYS A 63 -5.13 -1.74 -16.08
CA LYS A 63 -4.78 -0.64 -16.97
C LYS A 63 -3.73 0.21 -16.26
N GLY A 64 -2.60 0.42 -16.91
CA GLY A 64 -1.51 1.18 -16.35
C GLY A 64 -0.62 0.35 -15.45
N THR A 65 0.22 1.00 -14.68
CA THR A 65 1.23 0.34 -13.86
C THR A 65 1.35 0.98 -12.48
N GLY A 66 1.88 0.21 -11.52
CA GLY A 66 2.20 0.75 -10.21
C GLY A 66 3.31 1.80 -10.25
N LEU A 67 4.26 1.66 -11.19
CA LEU A 67 5.29 2.68 -11.38
C LEU A 67 4.66 4.00 -11.81
N GLY A 68 3.64 3.95 -12.69
CA GLY A 68 2.89 5.13 -13.09
C GLY A 68 2.17 5.79 -11.91
N VAL A 69 1.62 4.97 -11.01
CA VAL A 69 1.01 5.48 -9.79
C VAL A 69 2.03 6.24 -8.95
N LEU A 70 3.20 5.65 -8.72
CA LEU A 70 4.25 6.30 -7.92
C LEU A 70 4.71 7.61 -8.56
N LYS A 71 4.86 7.62 -9.89
CA LYS A 71 5.25 8.83 -10.62
C LYS A 71 4.22 9.94 -10.48
N ALA A 72 2.95 9.59 -10.44
CA ALA A 72 1.86 10.56 -10.38
C ALA A 72 1.66 11.17 -9.00
N LEU A 73 2.32 10.62 -7.97
CA LEU A 73 2.20 11.13 -6.59
C LEU A 73 3.36 12.10 -6.32
N PRO A 74 3.13 13.41 -6.37
CA PRO A 74 4.18 14.37 -6.08
C PRO A 74 4.73 14.18 -4.67
N GLN A 75 6.05 14.27 -4.52
CA GLN A 75 6.67 14.12 -3.21
C GLN A 75 6.15 15.14 -2.19
N ALA A 76 5.80 16.32 -2.67
CA ALA A 76 5.25 17.37 -1.83
C ALA A 76 3.92 16.97 -1.18
N GLN A 77 3.20 16.02 -1.77
CA GLN A 77 1.94 15.54 -1.22
C GLN A 77 2.13 14.34 -0.29
N ARG A 78 3.35 13.83 -0.20
CA ARG A 78 3.63 12.71 0.70
C ARG A 78 3.85 13.24 2.10
N ILE A 79 2.94 12.88 2.97
CA ILE A 79 3.09 13.18 4.39
C ILE A 79 4.14 12.22 4.95
N PRO A 80 5.08 12.70 5.79
CA PRO A 80 6.20 11.86 6.25
C PRO A 80 5.83 10.52 6.86
N HIS A 81 4.64 10.39 7.43
CA HIS A 81 4.21 9.13 8.07
C HIS A 81 3.47 8.18 7.11
N ARG A 82 3.30 8.54 5.84
CA ARG A 82 2.66 7.66 4.86
C ARG A 82 3.67 6.67 4.29
N THR A 83 3.23 5.42 4.15
CA THR A 83 4.08 4.32 3.72
C THR A 83 3.57 3.73 2.40
N LEU A 84 4.47 3.58 1.44
CA LEU A 84 4.18 2.96 0.15
C LEU A 84 4.91 1.63 0.06
N ILE A 85 4.15 0.54 -0.07
CA ILE A 85 4.67 -0.82 -0.14
C ILE A 85 4.39 -1.37 -1.53
N VAL A 86 5.44 -1.65 -2.29
CA VAL A 86 5.29 -2.36 -3.57
C VAL A 86 5.30 -3.85 -3.28
N PHE A 87 4.28 -4.56 -3.77
CA PHE A 87 4.10 -5.99 -3.54
C PHE A 87 3.72 -6.61 -4.89
N THR A 88 4.68 -7.29 -5.53
CA THR A 88 4.54 -7.65 -6.94
C THR A 88 5.19 -8.99 -7.27
N ASN A 89 4.66 -9.65 -8.32
CA ASN A 89 5.32 -10.81 -8.93
C ASN A 89 6.51 -10.41 -9.80
N TYR A 90 6.62 -9.12 -10.12
CA TYR A 90 7.73 -8.60 -10.94
C TYR A 90 8.85 -8.12 -10.04
N ALA A 91 9.37 -9.03 -9.20
CA ALA A 91 10.36 -8.70 -8.18
C ALA A 91 11.79 -8.75 -8.74
N PHE A 92 12.01 -8.08 -9.86
CA PHE A 92 13.33 -7.97 -10.48
C PHE A 92 14.08 -6.75 -9.97
N PRO A 93 15.42 -6.82 -9.90
CA PRO A 93 16.21 -5.72 -9.35
C PRO A 93 15.93 -4.36 -9.99
N GLN A 94 15.73 -4.32 -11.32
CA GLN A 94 15.46 -3.06 -12.00
C GLN A 94 14.15 -2.42 -11.58
N TYR A 95 13.13 -3.23 -11.27
CA TYR A 95 11.85 -2.71 -10.80
C TYR A 95 11.93 -2.25 -9.36
N LYS A 96 12.70 -2.96 -8.55
CA LYS A 96 12.94 -2.56 -7.17
C LYS A 96 13.65 -1.21 -7.12
N GLU A 97 14.73 -1.09 -7.88
CA GLU A 97 15.50 0.14 -7.93
C GLU A 97 14.63 1.32 -8.37
N ARG A 98 13.83 1.12 -9.41
CA ARG A 98 12.96 2.16 -9.91
C ARG A 98 11.86 2.53 -8.93
N SER A 99 11.25 1.54 -8.30
CA SER A 99 10.20 1.77 -7.30
C SER A 99 10.73 2.58 -6.12
N MET A 100 11.89 2.21 -5.62
CA MET A 100 12.49 2.92 -4.48
C MET A 100 12.88 4.33 -4.88
N ALA A 101 13.41 4.53 -6.09
CA ALA A 101 13.75 5.86 -6.59
C ALA A 101 12.51 6.76 -6.72
N LEU A 102 11.36 6.18 -7.01
CA LEU A 102 10.11 6.92 -7.13
C LEU A 102 9.40 7.11 -5.78
N GLY A 103 9.98 6.63 -4.69
CA GLY A 103 9.48 6.92 -3.37
C GLY A 103 8.81 5.78 -2.62
N ALA A 104 8.89 4.54 -3.13
CA ALA A 104 8.41 3.40 -2.37
C ALA A 104 9.28 3.21 -1.12
N ASP A 105 8.66 2.84 -0.03
CA ASP A 105 9.37 2.58 1.23
C ASP A 105 9.80 1.12 1.34
N TYR A 106 9.03 0.21 0.74
CA TYR A 106 9.31 -1.22 0.75
C TYR A 106 8.99 -1.82 -0.61
N PHE A 107 9.71 -2.89 -0.93
CA PHE A 107 9.50 -3.66 -2.16
C PHE A 107 9.56 -5.13 -1.82
N PHE A 108 8.45 -5.84 -1.97
CA PHE A 108 8.35 -7.25 -1.61
C PHE A 108 7.86 -8.12 -2.77
N ASP A 109 8.36 -9.34 -2.82
CA ASP A 109 7.98 -10.36 -3.80
C ASP A 109 6.68 -11.05 -3.35
N LYS A 110 5.65 -10.99 -4.19
CA LYS A 110 4.34 -11.59 -3.91
C LYS A 110 4.40 -13.08 -3.63
N SER A 111 5.30 -13.78 -4.28
CA SER A 111 5.39 -15.24 -4.16
C SER A 111 6.12 -15.70 -2.91
N ARG A 112 6.86 -14.82 -2.25
CA ARG A 112 7.77 -15.23 -1.17
C ARG A 112 7.68 -14.39 0.09
N GLU A 113 7.19 -13.17 0.01
CA GLU A 113 7.34 -12.19 1.10
C GLU A 113 6.03 -11.62 1.64
N PHE A 114 4.93 -12.35 1.47
CA PHE A 114 3.65 -11.90 2.03
C PHE A 114 3.75 -11.62 3.54
N HIS A 115 4.46 -12.47 4.26
CA HIS A 115 4.64 -12.30 5.70
C HIS A 115 5.34 -10.96 6.04
N ARG A 116 6.20 -10.48 5.14
CA ARG A 116 6.90 -9.19 5.36
C ARG A 116 5.93 -8.02 5.31
N VAL A 117 4.95 -8.10 4.41
CA VAL A 117 3.90 -7.08 4.34
C VAL A 117 3.13 -7.03 5.65
N ARG A 118 2.75 -8.20 6.18
CA ARG A 118 2.04 -8.27 7.45
C ARG A 118 2.89 -7.71 8.60
N GLU A 119 4.17 -8.04 8.64
CA GLU A 119 5.07 -7.54 9.68
C GLU A 119 5.14 -6.00 9.67
N VAL A 120 5.31 -5.41 8.49
CA VAL A 120 5.38 -3.96 8.36
C VAL A 120 4.07 -3.31 8.82
N LEU A 121 2.94 -3.83 8.34
CA LEU A 121 1.65 -3.24 8.66
C LEU A 121 1.27 -3.45 10.12
N SER A 122 1.63 -4.60 10.71
CA SER A 122 1.41 -4.82 12.14
C SER A 122 2.18 -3.81 12.99
N ALA A 123 3.42 -3.55 12.63
CA ALA A 123 4.25 -2.59 13.34
C ALA A 123 3.67 -1.18 13.22
N LEU A 124 3.24 -0.79 12.01
CA LEU A 124 2.64 0.52 11.80
C LEU A 124 1.31 0.66 12.55
N ALA A 125 0.49 -0.39 12.54
CA ALA A 125 -0.80 -0.36 13.24
C ALA A 125 -0.61 -0.24 14.75
N ALA A 126 0.45 -0.86 15.28
CA ALA A 126 0.76 -0.78 16.71
C ALA A 126 1.15 0.63 17.15
N GLU A 127 1.61 1.47 16.21
CA GLU A 127 2.00 2.84 16.50
C GLU A 127 0.84 3.83 16.44
N VAL A 128 -0.34 3.40 15.94
CA VAL A 128 -1.51 4.27 15.88
C VAL A 128 -2.02 4.52 17.29
N PRO A 129 -2.31 5.78 17.65
CA PRO A 129 -2.80 6.07 19.00
C PRO A 129 -4.07 5.33 19.32
N SER A 130 -4.17 4.85 20.56
CA SER A 130 -5.37 4.18 21.05
C SER A 130 -6.52 5.17 21.19
N ALA A 131 -7.78 4.69 20.97
CA ALA A 131 -8.97 5.50 21.15
C ALA A 131 -9.13 6.00 22.58
N SER A 132 -8.58 5.26 23.53
CA SER A 132 -8.66 5.58 24.95
C SER A 132 -7.46 6.40 25.43
N GLY A 133 -6.51 6.61 24.54
CA GLY A 133 -5.29 7.32 24.89
C GLY A 133 -5.40 8.81 24.82
#